data_65c69af39d8cffff43d4df4461d5495d
#
_entry.id   65c69af39d8cffff43d4df4461d5495d
#
_cell.length_a   1.000
_cell.length_b   1.000
_cell.length_c   1.000
_cell.angle_alpha   90.00
_cell.angle_beta   90.00
_cell.angle_gamma   90.00
#
_symmetry.space_group_name_H-M   'P 1'
#
loop_
_entity.id
_entity.type
_entity.pdbx_description
1 polymer ?
#
loop_
_entity_poly.entity_id
_entity_poly.type
_entity_poly.pdbx_seq_one_letter_code
_entity_poly.pdbx_strand_id
1 'polypeptide(L)'
;MRKTVAFGFVGTVLDYAGRGSQRWSKWRPTLCLCQQESLVIDRLELLHDARSRSLFETLKRDIASVSPETEVVSVEIELHNPWDFEEVYACLHDFARGYEFQPEKEDYLIHITTGTHVAQICWFL
;
A
#
# COMPACT_ATOMS: atom_id res chain seq x y z
N MET A 1 -17.87 -15.37 4.95
CA MET A 1 -16.43 -15.31 5.27
C MET A 1 -15.94 -13.87 5.17
N ARG A 2 -15.19 -13.46 6.18
CA ARG A 2 -14.69 -12.08 6.19
C ARG A 2 -13.51 -11.96 5.21
N LYS A 3 -13.43 -10.82 4.54
CA LYS A 3 -12.31 -10.50 3.66
C LYS A 3 -11.26 -9.71 4.42
N THR A 4 -10.01 -9.88 4.05
CA THR A 4 -8.90 -9.12 4.63
C THR A 4 -8.51 -8.01 3.67
N VAL A 5 -8.55 -6.78 4.15
CA VAL A 5 -8.21 -5.57 3.39
C VAL A 5 -7.02 -4.91 4.05
N ALA A 6 -5.98 -4.63 3.25
CA ALA A 6 -4.79 -3.97 3.75
C ALA A 6 -4.64 -2.58 3.12
N PHE A 7 -4.13 -1.65 3.91
CA PHE A 7 -3.82 -0.29 3.47
C PHE A 7 -2.34 -0.03 3.62
N GLY A 8 -1.74 0.65 2.67
CA GLY A 8 -0.33 1.02 2.76
C GLY A 8 0.05 2.05 1.72
N PHE A 9 1.24 2.62 1.89
CA PHE A 9 1.84 3.48 0.89
C PHE A 9 2.79 2.68 0.01
N VAL A 10 2.89 3.07 -1.27
CA VAL A 10 3.95 2.55 -2.12
C VAL A 10 5.28 3.08 -1.57
N GLY A 11 6.21 2.18 -1.28
CA GLY A 11 7.52 2.54 -0.74
C GLY A 11 8.48 2.90 -1.85
N THR A 12 8.79 4.20 -2.00
CA THR A 12 9.63 4.67 -3.09
C THR A 12 11.09 4.21 -2.99
N VAL A 13 11.53 3.78 -1.81
CA VAL A 13 12.88 3.23 -1.59
C VAL A 13 12.83 1.72 -1.48
N LEU A 14 12.06 1.19 -0.53
CA LEU A 14 12.06 -0.25 -0.24
C LEU A 14 11.33 -1.08 -1.29
N ASP A 15 10.27 -0.55 -1.90
CA ASP A 15 9.54 -1.27 -2.94
C ASP A 15 10.17 -1.10 -4.33
N TYR A 16 11.08 -0.14 -4.48
CA TYR A 16 11.76 0.09 -5.75
C TYR A 16 12.97 -0.84 -5.87
N ALA A 17 12.98 -1.62 -6.93
CA ALA A 17 14.08 -2.56 -7.20
C ALA A 17 14.47 -2.55 -8.68
N GLY A 18 14.20 -1.44 -9.37
CA GLY A 18 14.46 -1.31 -10.79
C GLY A 18 13.35 -1.92 -11.62
N ARG A 19 13.52 -1.87 -12.94
CA ARG A 19 12.53 -2.36 -13.91
C ARG A 19 12.85 -3.75 -14.45
N GLY A 20 14.08 -4.23 -14.23
CA GLY A 20 14.53 -5.50 -14.75
C GLY A 20 14.09 -6.68 -13.90
N SER A 21 14.33 -7.89 -14.42
CA SER A 21 13.98 -9.13 -13.74
C SER A 21 14.71 -9.31 -12.42
N GLN A 22 15.82 -8.59 -12.21
CA GLN A 22 16.59 -8.63 -10.97
C GLN A 22 15.80 -8.13 -9.75
N ARG A 23 14.70 -7.40 -9.99
CA ARG A 23 13.84 -6.94 -8.89
C ARG A 23 13.29 -8.11 -8.06
N TRP A 24 13.17 -9.28 -8.63
CA TRP A 24 12.67 -10.46 -7.93
C TRP A 24 13.65 -11.02 -6.89
N SER A 25 14.92 -10.64 -6.96
CA SER A 25 15.92 -11.06 -5.97
C SER A 25 16.04 -10.09 -4.80
N LYS A 26 15.31 -8.96 -4.84
CA LYS A 26 15.36 -7.95 -3.79
C LYS A 26 14.10 -7.99 -2.94
N TRP A 27 14.27 -7.70 -1.64
CA TRP A 27 13.14 -7.60 -0.74
C TRP A 27 12.33 -6.34 -1.03
N ARG A 28 11.06 -6.53 -1.29
CA ARG A 28 10.10 -5.45 -1.49
C ARG A 28 8.94 -5.68 -0.52
N PRO A 29 8.81 -4.86 0.54
CA PRO A 29 7.86 -5.13 1.62
C PRO A 29 6.42 -5.29 1.17
N THR A 30 5.94 -4.44 0.25
CA THR A 30 4.56 -4.50 -0.24
C THR A 30 4.30 -5.79 -0.99
N LEU A 31 5.23 -6.22 -1.83
CA LEU A 31 5.11 -7.50 -2.53
C LEU A 31 5.16 -8.67 -1.54
N CYS A 32 6.08 -8.59 -0.58
CA CYS A 32 6.25 -9.63 0.44
C CYS A 32 4.98 -9.82 1.28
N LEU A 33 4.26 -8.75 1.56
CA LEU A 33 2.98 -8.84 2.28
C LEU A 33 2.01 -9.78 1.57
N CYS A 34 1.98 -9.74 0.25
CA CYS A 34 1.07 -10.55 -0.56
C CYS A 34 1.58 -11.97 -0.81
N GLN A 35 2.80 -12.29 -0.38
CA GLN A 35 3.41 -13.62 -0.55
C GLN A 35 3.27 -14.51 0.67
N GLN A 36 2.59 -14.06 1.72
CA GLN A 36 2.44 -14.83 2.96
C GLN A 36 1.40 -15.94 2.78
N GLU A 37 1.79 -17.18 3.05
CA GLU A 37 0.88 -18.31 2.92
C GLU A 37 -0.22 -18.28 3.99
N SER A 38 0.12 -17.84 5.19
CA SER A 38 -0.79 -17.83 6.33
C SER A 38 -1.73 -16.62 6.36
N LEU A 39 -1.54 -15.66 5.44
CA LEU A 39 -2.33 -14.44 5.40
C LEU A 39 -2.63 -14.09 3.95
N VAL A 40 -3.88 -14.28 3.56
CA VAL A 40 -4.34 -13.92 2.22
C VAL A 40 -4.94 -12.52 2.28
N ILE A 41 -4.40 -11.61 1.48
CA ILE A 41 -4.93 -10.25 1.33
C ILE A 41 -5.92 -10.26 0.17
N ASP A 42 -7.20 -10.04 0.47
CA ASP A 42 -8.23 -10.05 -0.57
C ASP A 42 -8.22 -8.75 -1.37
N ARG A 43 -7.98 -7.62 -0.69
CA ARG A 43 -7.88 -6.32 -1.37
C ARG A 43 -6.76 -5.50 -0.72
N LEU A 44 -5.92 -4.91 -1.56
CA LEU A 44 -4.83 -4.05 -1.13
C LEU A 44 -5.06 -2.65 -1.68
N GLU A 45 -5.34 -1.70 -0.78
CA GLU A 45 -5.49 -0.28 -1.11
C GLU A 45 -4.13 0.37 -1.00
N LEU A 46 -3.49 0.67 -2.13
CA LEU A 46 -2.16 1.26 -2.16
C LEU A 46 -2.24 2.75 -2.48
N LEU A 47 -1.82 3.56 -1.50
CA LEU A 47 -1.76 5.00 -1.65
C LEU A 47 -0.43 5.38 -2.32
N HIS A 48 -0.51 6.19 -3.34
CA HIS A 48 0.67 6.67 -4.08
C HIS A 48 0.37 8.04 -4.69
N ASP A 49 1.42 8.80 -4.93
CA ASP A 49 1.26 10.06 -5.67
C ASP A 49 1.54 9.83 -7.16
N ALA A 50 1.41 10.90 -7.96
CA ALA A 50 1.64 10.81 -9.40
C ALA A 50 3.07 10.40 -9.74
N ARG A 51 4.05 10.79 -8.92
CA ARG A 51 5.46 10.44 -9.13
C ARG A 51 5.73 8.96 -8.95
N SER A 52 4.92 8.29 -8.14
CA SER A 52 5.07 6.86 -7.84
C SER A 52 4.19 5.97 -8.71
N ARG A 53 3.49 6.53 -9.69
CA ARG A 53 2.55 5.74 -10.51
C ARG A 53 3.24 4.59 -11.25
N SER A 54 4.42 4.85 -11.81
CA SER A 54 5.17 3.82 -12.52
C SER A 54 5.55 2.66 -11.60
N LEU A 55 5.99 2.97 -10.38
CA LEU A 55 6.31 1.95 -9.38
C LEU A 55 5.04 1.19 -8.94
N PHE A 56 3.93 1.91 -8.77
CA PHE A 56 2.66 1.28 -8.45
C PHE A 56 2.27 0.26 -9.53
N GLU A 57 2.38 0.62 -10.80
CA GLU A 57 2.01 -0.28 -11.89
C GLU A 57 2.90 -1.53 -11.91
N THR A 58 4.19 -1.39 -11.63
CA THR A 58 5.10 -2.53 -11.52
C THR A 58 4.69 -3.45 -10.37
N LEU A 59 4.39 -2.88 -9.20
CA LEU A 59 3.94 -3.66 -8.04
C LEU A 59 2.63 -4.36 -8.33
N LYS A 60 1.68 -3.70 -8.95
CA LYS A 60 0.39 -4.28 -9.29
C LYS A 60 0.54 -5.52 -10.17
N ARG A 61 1.40 -5.43 -11.19
CA ARG A 61 1.66 -6.57 -12.08
C ARG A 61 2.35 -7.71 -11.33
N ASP A 62 3.31 -7.38 -10.49
CA ASP A 62 4.05 -8.40 -9.73
C ASP A 62 3.16 -9.08 -8.70
N ILE A 63 2.29 -8.33 -8.04
CA ILE A 63 1.33 -8.90 -7.10
C ILE A 63 0.34 -9.82 -7.83
N ALA A 64 -0.14 -9.42 -9.01
CA ALA A 64 -1.02 -10.27 -9.80
C ALA A 64 -0.35 -11.61 -10.16
N SER A 65 0.97 -11.61 -10.32
CA SER A 65 1.75 -12.81 -10.62
C SER A 65 1.88 -13.75 -9.42
N VAL A 66 2.08 -13.21 -8.21
CA VAL A 66 2.35 -14.02 -7.00
C VAL A 66 1.12 -14.23 -6.14
N SER A 67 0.12 -13.38 -6.26
CA SER A 67 -1.11 -13.45 -5.47
C SER A 67 -2.29 -13.00 -6.32
N PRO A 68 -2.72 -13.85 -7.27
CA PRO A 68 -3.79 -13.47 -8.20
C PRO A 68 -5.15 -13.24 -7.51
N GLU A 69 -5.32 -13.73 -6.30
CA GLU A 69 -6.54 -13.51 -5.51
C GLU A 69 -6.60 -12.13 -4.87
N THR A 70 -5.49 -11.38 -4.87
CA THR A 70 -5.45 -10.03 -4.28
C THR A 70 -5.85 -8.98 -5.31
N GLU A 71 -6.92 -8.26 -5.03
CA GLU A 71 -7.29 -7.09 -5.82
C GLU A 71 -6.46 -5.89 -5.36
N VAL A 72 -5.68 -5.31 -6.27
CA VAL A 72 -4.86 -4.13 -5.97
C VAL A 72 -5.60 -2.88 -6.45
N VAL A 73 -5.91 -2.00 -5.51
CA VAL A 73 -6.64 -0.76 -5.79
C VAL A 73 -5.69 0.43 -5.70
N SER A 74 -5.69 1.24 -6.75
CA SER A 74 -4.91 2.48 -6.79
C SER A 74 -5.65 3.57 -6.02
N VAL A 75 -4.97 4.16 -5.04
CA VAL A 75 -5.47 5.35 -4.35
C VAL A 75 -4.45 6.46 -4.61
N GLU A 76 -4.71 7.27 -5.63
CA GLU A 76 -3.81 8.37 -5.97
C GLU A 76 -4.10 9.54 -5.05
N ILE A 77 -3.05 10.01 -4.39
CA ILE A 77 -3.11 11.12 -3.45
C ILE A 77 -2.14 12.21 -3.90
N GLU A 78 -2.32 13.40 -3.36
CA GLU A 78 -1.48 14.53 -3.68
C GLU A 78 -0.71 14.94 -2.42
N LEU A 79 0.60 14.65 -2.41
CA LEU A 79 1.49 15.01 -1.31
C LEU A 79 2.65 15.81 -1.86
N HIS A 80 2.76 17.07 -1.44
CA HIS A 80 3.87 17.93 -1.83
C HIS A 80 5.12 17.62 -1.01
N ASN A 81 4.93 17.33 0.28
CA ASN A 81 6.02 16.97 1.16
C ASN A 81 5.60 15.79 2.06
N PRO A 82 6.03 14.56 1.74
CA PRO A 82 5.65 13.38 2.54
C PRO A 82 6.25 13.35 3.95
N TRP A 83 7.11 14.32 4.29
CA TRP A 83 7.66 14.48 5.64
C TRP A 83 6.91 15.55 6.46
N ASP A 84 5.96 16.25 5.85
CA ASP A 84 5.14 17.25 6.54
C ASP A 84 3.99 16.55 7.25
N PHE A 85 4.02 16.56 8.58
CA PHE A 85 3.02 15.88 9.40
C PHE A 85 1.59 16.36 9.10
N GLU A 86 1.41 17.67 9.02
CA GLU A 86 0.06 18.23 8.80
C GLU A 86 -0.51 17.79 7.46
N GLU A 87 0.32 17.83 6.42
CA GLU A 87 -0.13 17.43 5.08
C GLU A 87 -0.48 15.94 5.02
N VAL A 88 0.38 15.09 5.57
CA VAL A 88 0.17 13.64 5.56
C VAL A 88 -1.04 13.27 6.41
N TYR A 89 -1.15 13.86 7.59
CA TYR A 89 -2.29 13.60 8.47
C TYR A 89 -3.61 14.01 7.82
N ALA A 90 -3.66 15.20 7.21
CA ALA A 90 -4.86 15.68 6.53
C ALA A 90 -5.24 14.75 5.37
N CYS A 91 -4.25 14.29 4.61
CA CYS A 91 -4.47 13.38 3.49
C CYS A 91 -5.08 12.05 3.97
N LEU A 92 -4.51 11.45 5.01
CA LEU A 92 -5.01 10.18 5.55
C LEU A 92 -6.37 10.36 6.21
N HIS A 93 -6.58 11.47 6.90
CA HIS A 93 -7.88 11.77 7.51
C HIS A 93 -8.98 11.87 6.46
N ASP A 94 -8.72 12.61 5.38
CA ASP A 94 -9.68 12.76 4.29
C ASP A 94 -9.93 11.41 3.60
N PHE A 95 -8.89 10.61 3.37
CA PHE A 95 -9.04 9.28 2.80
C PHE A 95 -9.93 8.40 3.68
N ALA A 96 -9.68 8.39 4.98
CA ALA A 96 -10.43 7.55 5.92
C ALA A 96 -11.90 7.99 6.01
N ARG A 97 -12.14 9.30 5.96
CA ARG A 97 -13.53 9.81 6.00
C ARG A 97 -14.32 9.45 4.76
N GLY A 98 -13.65 9.40 3.61
CA GLY A 98 -14.31 9.07 2.34
C GLY A 98 -14.38 7.58 2.06
N TYR A 99 -13.68 6.77 2.85
CA TYR A 99 -13.63 5.33 2.62
C TYR A 99 -14.85 4.64 3.23
N GLU A 100 -15.45 3.73 2.48
CA GLU A 100 -16.61 2.99 2.95
C GLU A 100 -16.18 1.71 3.66
N PHE A 101 -16.00 1.80 4.98
CA PHE A 101 -15.64 0.65 5.79
C PHE A 101 -16.86 -0.26 6.01
N GLN A 102 -16.60 -1.57 5.97
CA GLN A 102 -17.63 -2.59 6.21
C GLN A 102 -17.13 -3.57 7.28
N PRO A 103 -17.08 -3.14 8.55
CA PRO A 103 -16.46 -3.95 9.61
C PRO A 103 -17.15 -5.29 9.87
N GLU A 104 -18.40 -5.44 9.47
CA GLU A 104 -19.12 -6.71 9.59
C GLU A 104 -18.72 -7.72 8.52
N LYS A 105 -18.06 -7.28 7.44
CA LYS A 105 -17.67 -8.12 6.31
C LYS A 105 -16.16 -8.20 6.08
N GLU A 106 -15.43 -7.24 6.62
CA GLU A 106 -14.00 -7.08 6.32
C GLU A 106 -13.19 -6.87 7.58
N ASP A 107 -12.01 -7.45 7.61
CA ASP A 107 -10.97 -7.14 8.58
C ASP A 107 -9.96 -6.23 7.91
N TYR A 108 -9.43 -5.25 8.66
CA TYR A 108 -8.54 -4.24 8.12
C TYR A 108 -7.15 -4.31 8.76
N LEU A 109 -6.14 -4.25 7.92
CA LEU A 109 -4.74 -4.23 8.31
C LEU A 109 -4.07 -2.98 7.76
N ILE A 110 -3.09 -2.48 8.48
CA ILE A 110 -2.29 -1.35 8.01
C ILE A 110 -0.85 -1.81 7.86
N HIS A 111 -0.32 -1.64 6.65
CA HIS A 111 1.06 -1.98 6.32
C HIS A 111 1.93 -0.75 6.60
N ILE A 112 2.79 -0.83 7.61
CA ILE A 112 3.57 0.32 8.08
C ILE A 112 5.07 0.20 7.80
N THR A 113 5.49 -0.77 7.01
CA THR A 113 6.90 -0.95 6.67
C THR A 113 7.38 0.07 5.64
N THR A 114 6.47 0.60 4.82
CA THR A 114 6.76 1.54 3.74
C THR A 114 6.24 2.93 4.07
N GLY A 115 6.66 3.90 3.26
CA GLY A 115 6.32 5.29 3.49
C GLY A 115 7.33 5.98 4.41
N THR A 116 7.18 7.29 4.58
CA THR A 116 8.03 8.04 5.51
C THR A 116 7.67 7.70 6.95
N HIS A 117 8.57 8.01 7.88
CA HIS A 117 8.25 7.83 9.31
C HIS A 117 7.03 8.66 9.71
N VAL A 118 6.85 9.82 9.09
CA VAL A 118 5.66 10.66 9.32
C VAL A 118 4.40 9.91 8.88
N ALA A 119 4.42 9.29 7.69
CA ALA A 119 3.29 8.51 7.20
C ALA A 119 3.00 7.32 8.12
N GLN A 120 4.04 6.64 8.59
CA GLN A 120 3.88 5.51 9.50
C GLN A 120 3.21 5.93 10.81
N ILE A 121 3.61 7.08 11.36
CA ILE A 121 3.00 7.61 12.58
C ILE A 121 1.55 8.02 12.34
N CYS A 122 1.29 8.71 11.23
CA CYS A 122 -0.06 9.20 10.93
C CYS A 122 -1.08 8.08 10.76
N TRP A 123 -0.66 6.89 10.33
CA TRP A 123 -1.56 5.73 10.26
C TRP A 123 -2.18 5.37 11.61
N PHE A 124 -1.49 5.68 12.71
CA PHE A 124 -1.99 5.38 14.06
C PHE A 124 -2.95 6.44 14.60
N LEU A 125 -3.01 7.58 13.97
CA LEU A 125 -3.84 8.69 14.42
C LEU A 125 -5.16 8.75 13.66
#